data_035c4b7e4689aecfd7f058d02cdf0baf
#
_entry.id   035c4b7e4689aecfd7f058d02cdf0baf
#
_cell.length_a   1.000
_cell.length_b   1.000
_cell.length_c   1.000
_cell.angle_alpha   90.00
_cell.angle_beta   90.00
_cell.angle_gamma   90.00
#
_symmetry.space_group_name_H-M   'P 1'
#
loop_
_entity.id
_entity.type
_entity.pdbx_description
1 polymer ?
#
loop_
_entity_poly.entity_id
_entity_poly.type
_entity_poly.pdbx_seq_one_letter_code
_entity_poly.pdbx_strand_id
1 'polypeptide(L)'
;TLENNPAIIHGGPFANIAHGCNTVTATRAALKLGDYVVTEAGFGADLGAEKFIDIKCRKSGLRPDCAVVVATVRALKHHGGVAPADLNRPDLAALERGLPNLERHVHNIRTHYGLPCVVSINHFTSDTDEELALLRGHMDRQGVPVVVSRHWADGSAGAVDLAREVVRLAESGEARMRFVYADEDSLWDKMKAIATRIYGAADISADAAVRARIEALQQGGYGHYPVCVAKTQYSFST
;
A
#
# COMPACT_ATOMS: atom_id res chain seq x y z
N THR A 1 -13.78 11.13 15.70
CA THR A 1 -13.39 12.03 14.60
C THR A 1 -14.06 13.39 14.72
N LEU A 2 -13.71 14.32 13.83
CA LEU A 2 -14.35 15.66 13.79
C LEU A 2 -15.86 15.58 13.50
N GLU A 3 -16.30 14.56 12.78
CA GLU A 3 -17.71 14.30 12.44
C GLU A 3 -18.40 13.37 13.44
N ASN A 4 -17.83 13.17 14.61
CA ASN A 4 -18.32 12.29 15.67
C ASN A 4 -18.41 10.79 15.28
N ASN A 5 -17.71 10.37 14.26
CA ASN A 5 -17.56 8.96 13.96
C ASN A 5 -16.58 8.29 14.93
N PRO A 6 -16.79 7.02 15.31
CA PRO A 6 -15.90 6.33 16.22
C PRO A 6 -14.52 6.09 15.61
N ALA A 7 -13.50 6.12 16.46
CA ALA A 7 -12.14 5.72 16.12
C ALA A 7 -11.66 4.69 17.14
N ILE A 8 -11.17 3.55 16.66
CA ILE A 8 -10.64 2.49 17.51
C ILE A 8 -9.13 2.63 17.54
N ILE A 9 -8.60 2.94 18.72
CA ILE A 9 -7.16 3.06 18.97
C ILE A 9 -6.64 1.74 19.51
N HIS A 10 -5.51 1.28 19.02
CA HIS A 10 -4.87 0.03 19.42
C HIS A 10 -3.36 0.21 19.53
N GLY A 11 -2.69 -0.68 20.29
CA GLY A 11 -1.25 -0.83 20.23
C GLY A 11 -0.88 -1.65 18.99
N GLY A 12 -0.18 -1.04 18.04
CA GLY A 12 0.23 -1.70 16.81
C GLY A 12 1.65 -2.26 16.87
N PRO A 13 1.94 -3.41 16.26
CA PRO A 13 3.30 -3.89 16.10
C PRO A 13 4.06 -3.03 15.08
N PHE A 14 5.36 -2.90 15.27
CA PHE A 14 6.22 -2.15 14.34
C PHE A 14 6.26 -2.81 12.96
N ALA A 15 5.94 -2.06 11.91
CA ALA A 15 6.02 -2.52 10.53
C ALA A 15 7.45 -2.84 10.07
N ASN A 16 8.45 -2.37 10.77
CA ASN A 16 9.86 -2.68 10.49
C ASN A 16 10.14 -4.19 10.57
N ILE A 17 9.52 -4.90 11.52
CA ILE A 17 9.81 -6.30 11.85
C ILE A 17 8.55 -7.17 12.02
N ALA A 18 7.36 -6.57 11.95
CA ALA A 18 6.07 -7.24 12.09
C ALA A 18 5.10 -6.77 11.00
N HIS A 19 3.85 -7.21 11.06
CA HIS A 19 2.85 -6.89 10.02
C HIS A 19 2.43 -5.40 9.96
N GLY A 20 2.71 -4.60 11.00
CA GLY A 20 2.66 -3.13 10.94
C GLY A 20 1.31 -2.49 10.68
N CYS A 21 0.22 -3.19 10.93
CA CYS A 21 -1.13 -2.68 10.80
C CYS A 21 -1.93 -2.93 12.08
N ASN A 22 -3.11 -2.34 12.19
CA ASN A 22 -3.97 -2.50 13.36
C ASN A 22 -4.36 -3.97 13.61
N THR A 23 -4.76 -4.27 14.86
CA THR A 23 -5.06 -5.64 15.28
C THR A 23 -6.30 -6.20 14.58
N VAL A 24 -6.35 -7.51 14.42
CA VAL A 24 -7.53 -8.24 13.91
C VAL A 24 -8.75 -7.98 14.80
N THR A 25 -8.56 -7.93 16.12
CA THR A 25 -9.64 -7.65 17.09
C THR A 25 -10.25 -6.27 16.85
N ALA A 26 -9.41 -5.23 16.69
CA ALA A 26 -9.87 -3.88 16.40
C ALA A 26 -10.67 -3.80 15.09
N THR A 27 -10.15 -4.40 14.02
CA THR A 27 -10.84 -4.43 12.73
C THR A 27 -12.16 -5.18 12.78
N ARG A 28 -12.21 -6.35 13.43
CA ARG A 28 -13.46 -7.11 13.57
C ARG A 28 -14.49 -6.41 14.44
N ALA A 29 -14.05 -5.71 15.49
CA ALA A 29 -14.94 -4.89 16.32
C ALA A 29 -15.51 -3.72 15.50
N ALA A 30 -14.66 -3.03 14.74
CA ALA A 30 -15.08 -1.93 13.87
C ALA A 30 -16.11 -2.39 12.82
N LEU A 31 -15.88 -3.54 12.17
CA LEU A 31 -16.81 -4.12 11.19
C LEU A 31 -18.19 -4.52 11.79
N LYS A 32 -18.30 -4.65 13.11
CA LYS A 32 -19.58 -4.89 13.77
C LYS A 32 -20.30 -3.61 14.19
N LEU A 33 -19.60 -2.49 14.21
CA LEU A 33 -20.08 -1.23 14.75
C LEU A 33 -20.32 -0.17 13.68
N GLY A 34 -19.75 -0.32 12.49
CA GLY A 34 -19.85 0.64 11.40
C GLY A 34 -20.19 -0.02 10.07
N ASP A 35 -20.83 0.74 9.19
CA ASP A 35 -21.15 0.31 7.83
C ASP A 35 -19.89 0.24 6.96
N TYR A 36 -18.95 1.15 7.20
CA TYR A 36 -17.62 1.19 6.55
C TYR A 36 -16.53 1.23 7.60
N VAL A 37 -15.45 0.52 7.33
CA VAL A 37 -14.25 0.51 8.17
C VAL A 37 -13.04 0.89 7.34
N VAL A 38 -12.38 1.97 7.73
CA VAL A 38 -11.12 2.41 7.14
C VAL A 38 -9.99 2.03 8.09
N THR A 39 -8.99 1.36 7.56
CA THR A 39 -7.80 0.95 8.32
C THR A 39 -6.53 1.27 7.54
N GLU A 40 -5.42 1.41 8.22
CA GLU A 40 -4.13 1.63 7.58
C GLU A 40 -3.43 0.33 7.23
N ALA A 41 -2.49 0.42 6.29
CA ALA A 41 -1.39 -0.51 6.09
C ALA A 41 -0.10 0.31 6.16
N GLY A 42 0.73 0.06 7.16
CA GLY A 42 1.87 0.91 7.51
C GLY A 42 2.94 1.02 6.43
N PHE A 43 3.58 2.19 6.32
CA PHE A 43 4.64 2.51 5.34
C PHE A 43 4.16 2.51 3.88
N GLY A 44 5.09 2.31 2.94
CA GLY A 44 4.77 2.20 1.52
C GLY A 44 3.91 0.97 1.21
N ALA A 45 3.12 1.05 0.14
CA ALA A 45 2.21 -0.03 -0.24
C ALA A 45 2.93 -1.33 -0.64
N ASP A 46 4.20 -1.25 -1.01
CA ASP A 46 5.06 -2.42 -1.26
C ASP A 46 5.26 -3.28 -0.01
N LEU A 47 5.38 -2.64 1.16
CA LEU A 47 5.59 -3.30 2.43
C LEU A 47 4.29 -3.46 3.21
N GLY A 48 3.55 -2.38 3.40
CA GLY A 48 2.37 -2.35 4.27
C GLY A 48 1.20 -3.12 3.68
N ALA A 49 0.88 -2.92 2.41
CA ALA A 49 -0.21 -3.65 1.77
C ALA A 49 0.12 -5.15 1.64
N GLU A 50 1.39 -5.50 1.35
CA GLU A 50 1.83 -6.89 1.32
C GLU A 50 1.56 -7.57 2.67
N LYS A 51 2.04 -6.99 3.77
CA LYS A 51 1.84 -7.56 5.11
C LYS A 51 0.38 -7.58 5.55
N PHE A 52 -0.38 -6.54 5.16
CA PHE A 52 -1.82 -6.49 5.43
C PHE A 52 -2.56 -7.65 4.74
N ILE A 53 -2.27 -7.88 3.47
CA ILE A 53 -2.93 -8.93 2.67
C ILE A 53 -2.37 -10.31 3.04
N ASP A 54 -1.06 -10.51 2.87
CA ASP A 54 -0.46 -11.85 2.97
C ASP A 54 -0.28 -12.35 4.42
N ILE A 55 -0.32 -11.47 5.40
CA ILE A 55 -0.26 -11.89 6.82
C ILE A 55 -1.60 -11.69 7.50
N LYS A 56 -2.07 -10.44 7.64
CA LYS A 56 -3.27 -10.13 8.43
C LYS A 56 -4.54 -10.70 7.82
N CYS A 57 -4.80 -10.45 6.55
CA CYS A 57 -6.00 -10.95 5.88
C CYS A 57 -5.97 -12.49 5.78
N ARG A 58 -4.82 -13.07 5.44
CA ARG A 58 -4.64 -14.53 5.39
C ARG A 58 -5.01 -15.20 6.71
N LYS A 59 -4.48 -14.69 7.83
CA LYS A 59 -4.71 -15.29 9.15
C LYS A 59 -6.10 -15.01 9.72
N SER A 60 -6.74 -13.93 9.32
CA SER A 60 -8.02 -13.49 9.89
C SER A 60 -9.24 -13.80 9.04
N GLY A 61 -9.05 -14.10 7.76
CA GLY A 61 -10.15 -14.23 6.79
C GLY A 61 -10.76 -12.88 6.36
N LEU A 62 -10.18 -11.76 6.79
CA LEU A 62 -10.63 -10.43 6.36
C LEU A 62 -10.36 -10.23 4.86
N ARG A 63 -11.26 -9.51 4.19
CA ARG A 63 -11.15 -9.19 2.77
C ARG A 63 -11.50 -7.72 2.58
N PRO A 64 -10.55 -6.85 2.23
CA PRO A 64 -10.84 -5.47 1.87
C PRO A 64 -11.60 -5.40 0.55
N ASP A 65 -12.49 -4.39 0.45
CA ASP A 65 -13.30 -4.15 -0.73
C ASP A 65 -12.61 -3.20 -1.72
N CYS A 66 -11.77 -2.31 -1.22
CA CYS A 66 -10.96 -1.40 -2.04
C CYS A 66 -9.71 -0.94 -1.28
N ALA A 67 -8.82 -0.25 -1.97
CA ALA A 67 -7.64 0.37 -1.40
C ALA A 67 -7.53 1.86 -1.77
N VAL A 68 -7.01 2.66 -0.84
CA VAL A 68 -6.61 4.05 -1.09
C VAL A 68 -5.09 4.09 -1.15
N VAL A 69 -4.56 4.47 -2.31
CA VAL A 69 -3.11 4.69 -2.49
C VAL A 69 -2.82 6.16 -2.28
N VAL A 70 -2.17 6.48 -1.18
CA VAL A 70 -1.82 7.87 -0.86
C VAL A 70 -0.55 8.27 -1.57
N ALA A 71 -0.60 9.37 -2.30
CA ALA A 71 0.54 9.96 -3.00
C ALA A 71 0.69 11.45 -2.65
N THR A 72 1.88 11.99 -2.85
CA THR A 72 2.14 13.43 -2.82
C THR A 72 2.98 13.82 -4.03
N VAL A 73 2.72 14.98 -4.61
CA VAL A 73 3.55 15.54 -5.70
C VAL A 73 5.02 15.61 -5.27
N ARG A 74 5.27 16.01 -4.02
CA ARG A 74 6.63 16.10 -3.44
C ARG A 74 7.36 14.76 -3.45
N ALA A 75 6.71 13.68 -3.00
CA ALA A 75 7.33 12.36 -2.99
C ALA A 75 7.66 11.89 -4.41
N LEU A 76 6.75 12.10 -5.35
CA LEU A 76 6.97 11.73 -6.75
C LEU A 76 8.12 12.56 -7.38
N LYS A 77 8.18 13.87 -7.14
CA LYS A 77 9.34 14.68 -7.57
C LYS A 77 10.66 14.20 -6.96
N HIS A 78 10.63 13.78 -5.69
CA HIS A 78 11.82 13.21 -5.05
C HIS A 78 12.27 11.90 -5.73
N HIS A 79 11.33 11.01 -6.04
CA HIS A 79 11.60 9.81 -6.84
C HIS A 79 12.08 10.17 -8.25
N GLY A 80 11.67 11.31 -8.80
CA GLY A 80 12.15 11.87 -10.07
C GLY A 80 13.51 12.56 -9.99
N GLY A 81 14.18 12.55 -8.81
CA GLY A 81 15.55 13.04 -8.63
C GLY A 81 15.66 14.44 -8.06
N VAL A 82 14.56 15.05 -7.57
CA VAL A 82 14.62 16.37 -6.91
C VAL A 82 15.15 16.26 -5.48
N ALA A 83 16.11 17.11 -5.14
CA ALA A 83 16.64 17.16 -3.78
C ALA A 83 15.58 17.64 -2.76
N PRO A 84 15.60 17.15 -1.50
CA PRO A 84 14.61 17.52 -0.49
C PRO A 84 14.40 19.03 -0.29
N ALA A 85 15.45 19.83 -0.44
CA ALA A 85 15.40 21.29 -0.30
C ALA A 85 14.60 22.00 -1.42
N ASP A 86 14.47 21.37 -2.59
CA ASP A 86 13.86 21.96 -3.79
C ASP A 86 12.46 21.43 -4.08
N LEU A 87 11.92 20.51 -3.27
CA LEU A 87 10.62 19.83 -3.50
C LEU A 87 9.43 20.80 -3.55
N ASN A 88 9.54 22.00 -3.02
CA ASN A 88 8.50 23.03 -3.07
C ASN A 88 8.47 23.82 -4.40
N ARG A 89 9.47 23.63 -5.27
CA ARG A 89 9.51 24.27 -6.59
C ARG A 89 8.78 23.40 -7.61
N PRO A 90 7.97 23.97 -8.51
CA PRO A 90 7.34 23.23 -9.59
C PRO A 90 8.38 22.55 -10.47
N ASP A 91 8.18 21.26 -10.78
CA ASP A 91 9.04 20.50 -11.69
C ASP A 91 8.24 19.33 -12.32
N LEU A 92 7.60 19.64 -13.46
CA LEU A 92 6.80 18.67 -14.20
C LEU A 92 7.65 17.49 -14.74
N ALA A 93 8.88 17.78 -15.17
CA ALA A 93 9.75 16.74 -15.72
C ALA A 93 10.21 15.75 -14.64
N ALA A 94 10.50 16.26 -13.43
CA ALA A 94 10.82 15.40 -12.31
C ALA A 94 9.59 14.61 -11.85
N LEU A 95 8.42 15.26 -11.80
CA LEU A 95 7.17 14.57 -11.47
C LEU A 95 6.93 13.42 -12.44
N GLU A 96 7.07 13.63 -13.74
CA GLU A 96 6.89 12.61 -14.77
C GLU A 96 7.87 11.44 -14.58
N ARG A 97 9.15 11.71 -14.29
CA ARG A 97 10.13 10.67 -13.97
C ARG A 97 9.79 9.87 -12.71
N GLY A 98 9.07 10.47 -11.76
CA GLY A 98 8.65 9.80 -10.53
C GLY A 98 7.36 8.98 -10.62
N LEU A 99 6.54 9.20 -11.65
CA LEU A 99 5.27 8.48 -11.82
C LEU A 99 5.39 6.95 -11.85
N PRO A 100 6.44 6.34 -12.43
CA PRO A 100 6.61 4.88 -12.41
C PRO A 100 6.60 4.27 -11.00
N ASN A 101 7.01 5.03 -9.97
CA ASN A 101 6.91 4.56 -8.59
C ASN A 101 5.44 4.40 -8.16
N LEU A 102 4.59 5.39 -8.44
CA LEU A 102 3.16 5.32 -8.15
C LEU A 102 2.47 4.23 -8.98
N GLU A 103 2.81 4.13 -10.27
CA GLU A 103 2.30 3.08 -11.16
C GLU A 103 2.57 1.69 -10.60
N ARG A 104 3.75 1.46 -10.06
CA ARG A 104 4.11 0.17 -9.47
C ARG A 104 3.24 -0.16 -8.27
N HIS A 105 2.99 0.79 -7.37
CA HIS A 105 2.09 0.59 -6.24
C HIS A 105 0.66 0.28 -6.69
N VAL A 106 0.12 1.05 -7.63
CA VAL A 106 -1.22 0.83 -8.22
C VAL A 106 -1.29 -0.53 -8.91
N HIS A 107 -0.26 -0.88 -9.70
CA HIS A 107 -0.18 -2.19 -10.35
C HIS A 107 -0.21 -3.34 -9.33
N ASN A 108 0.55 -3.24 -8.25
CA ASN A 108 0.57 -4.25 -7.20
C ASN A 108 -0.82 -4.43 -6.58
N ILE A 109 -1.50 -3.34 -6.24
CA ILE A 109 -2.85 -3.37 -5.66
C ILE A 109 -3.85 -4.03 -6.62
N ARG A 110 -3.87 -3.61 -7.88
CA ARG A 110 -4.87 -4.08 -8.85
C ARG A 110 -4.55 -5.48 -9.36
N THR A 111 -3.30 -5.74 -9.72
CA THR A 111 -2.90 -6.97 -10.42
C THR A 111 -2.56 -8.09 -9.46
N HIS A 112 -1.77 -7.81 -8.43
CA HIS A 112 -1.34 -8.87 -7.52
C HIS A 112 -2.33 -9.11 -6.39
N TYR A 113 -2.91 -8.06 -5.81
CA TYR A 113 -3.91 -8.22 -4.75
C TYR A 113 -5.35 -8.27 -5.24
N GLY A 114 -5.63 -7.86 -6.49
CA GLY A 114 -6.97 -7.94 -7.08
C GLY A 114 -7.98 -6.99 -6.46
N LEU A 115 -7.54 -5.82 -6.01
CA LEU A 115 -8.38 -4.82 -5.37
C LEU A 115 -8.57 -3.60 -6.29
N PRO A 116 -9.80 -3.09 -6.44
CA PRO A 116 -9.98 -1.76 -7.00
C PRO A 116 -9.34 -0.72 -6.07
N CYS A 117 -8.83 0.36 -6.64
CA CYS A 117 -8.19 1.40 -5.85
C CYS A 117 -8.44 2.80 -6.41
N VAL A 118 -8.32 3.78 -5.51
CA VAL A 118 -8.26 5.21 -5.82
C VAL A 118 -6.91 5.77 -5.37
N VAL A 119 -6.35 6.68 -6.15
CA VAL A 119 -5.17 7.46 -5.73
C VAL A 119 -5.66 8.72 -5.03
N SER A 120 -5.27 8.89 -3.77
CA SER A 120 -5.48 10.12 -3.01
C SER A 120 -4.21 10.97 -3.04
N ILE A 121 -4.28 12.15 -3.63
CA ILE A 121 -3.19 13.12 -3.57
C ILE A 121 -3.35 13.95 -2.30
N ASN A 122 -2.48 13.75 -1.33
CA ASN A 122 -2.39 14.66 -0.19
C ASN A 122 -1.79 15.98 -0.68
N HIS A 123 -2.64 16.99 -0.82
CA HIS A 123 -2.29 18.28 -1.38
C HIS A 123 -1.44 19.12 -0.43
N PHE A 124 -0.35 19.67 -0.96
CA PHE A 124 0.45 20.71 -0.32
C PHE A 124 0.22 22.04 -1.02
N THR A 125 0.36 23.14 -0.28
CA THR A 125 0.18 24.52 -0.81
C THR A 125 1.19 24.89 -1.91
N SER A 126 2.28 24.12 -2.03
CA SER A 126 3.29 24.28 -3.07
C SER A 126 2.97 23.51 -4.35
N ASP A 127 1.95 22.64 -4.35
CA ASP A 127 1.59 21.87 -5.52
C ASP A 127 0.87 22.76 -6.53
N THR A 128 1.25 22.71 -7.80
CA THR A 128 0.62 23.51 -8.86
C THR A 128 -0.51 22.76 -9.55
N ASP A 129 -1.42 23.52 -10.19
CA ASP A 129 -2.52 22.92 -10.94
C ASP A 129 -2.01 22.08 -12.12
N GLU A 130 -0.89 22.47 -12.73
CA GLU A 130 -0.24 21.72 -13.82
C GLU A 130 0.33 20.38 -13.33
N GLU A 131 0.96 20.37 -12.14
CA GLU A 131 1.47 19.13 -11.51
C GLU A 131 0.32 18.18 -11.18
N LEU A 132 -0.77 18.70 -10.61
CA LEU A 132 -1.97 17.92 -10.33
C LEU A 132 -2.64 17.39 -11.59
N ALA A 133 -2.73 18.23 -12.66
CA ALA A 133 -3.29 17.82 -13.94
C ALA A 133 -2.46 16.72 -14.61
N LEU A 134 -1.12 16.83 -14.58
CA LEU A 134 -0.20 15.82 -15.10
C LEU A 134 -0.45 14.47 -14.43
N LEU A 135 -0.49 14.45 -13.09
CA LEU A 135 -0.69 13.22 -12.32
C LEU A 135 -2.07 12.61 -12.59
N ARG A 136 -3.13 13.43 -12.56
CA ARG A 136 -4.48 12.96 -12.90
C ARG A 136 -4.55 12.36 -14.27
N GLY A 137 -4.11 13.09 -15.31
CA GLY A 137 -4.15 12.61 -16.68
C GLY A 137 -3.32 11.34 -16.91
N HIS A 138 -2.27 11.15 -16.11
CA HIS A 138 -1.47 9.93 -16.16
C HIS A 138 -2.23 8.72 -15.60
N MET A 139 -2.87 8.85 -14.45
CA MET A 139 -3.65 7.78 -13.82
C MET A 139 -4.96 7.50 -14.55
N ASP A 140 -5.61 8.54 -15.10
CA ASP A 140 -6.83 8.40 -15.91
C ASP A 140 -6.61 7.49 -17.12
N ARG A 141 -5.44 7.60 -17.78
CA ARG A 141 -5.06 6.69 -18.90
C ARG A 141 -4.96 5.22 -18.47
N GLN A 142 -4.76 4.98 -17.18
CA GLN A 142 -4.71 3.62 -16.61
C GLN A 142 -6.06 3.19 -16.02
N GLY A 143 -7.09 4.03 -16.14
CA GLY A 143 -8.41 3.78 -15.56
C GLY A 143 -8.38 3.74 -14.04
N VAL A 144 -7.58 4.61 -13.41
CA VAL A 144 -7.44 4.72 -11.95
C VAL A 144 -7.94 6.09 -11.51
N PRO A 145 -9.01 6.16 -10.71
CA PRO A 145 -9.52 7.43 -10.22
C PRO A 145 -8.51 8.13 -9.31
N VAL A 146 -8.43 9.46 -9.45
CA VAL A 146 -7.56 10.30 -8.64
C VAL A 146 -8.38 11.38 -7.96
N VAL A 147 -8.24 11.48 -6.64
CA VAL A 147 -8.87 12.51 -5.83
C VAL A 147 -7.81 13.34 -5.12
N VAL A 148 -7.94 14.67 -5.19
CA VAL A 148 -7.10 15.59 -4.42
C VAL A 148 -7.71 15.78 -3.04
N SER A 149 -6.98 15.39 -2.02
CA SER A 149 -7.39 15.48 -0.62
C SER A 149 -6.80 16.73 0.01
N ARG A 150 -7.68 17.64 0.46
CA ARG A 150 -7.32 18.90 1.11
C ARG A 150 -7.65 18.91 2.61
N HIS A 151 -7.73 17.75 3.22
CA HIS A 151 -8.13 17.57 4.62
C HIS A 151 -7.24 18.34 5.61
N TRP A 152 -5.98 18.60 5.27
CA TRP A 152 -5.09 19.43 6.08
C TRP A 152 -5.59 20.89 6.17
N ALA A 153 -6.05 21.49 5.08
CA ALA A 153 -6.49 22.86 5.03
C ALA A 153 -7.98 23.00 5.40
N ASP A 154 -8.82 22.08 4.90
CA ASP A 154 -10.27 22.19 4.89
C ASP A 154 -10.94 21.20 5.86
N GLY A 155 -10.15 20.52 6.69
CA GLY A 155 -10.67 19.47 7.59
C GLY A 155 -11.40 18.38 6.82
N SER A 156 -12.48 17.85 7.37
CA SER A 156 -13.26 16.77 6.75
C SER A 156 -13.90 17.15 5.42
N ALA A 157 -14.24 18.41 5.22
CA ALA A 157 -14.77 18.90 3.94
C ALA A 157 -13.79 18.64 2.79
N GLY A 158 -12.48 18.72 3.05
CA GLY A 158 -11.41 18.43 2.09
C GLY A 158 -11.23 16.95 1.76
N ALA A 159 -11.96 16.04 2.40
CA ALA A 159 -11.90 14.58 2.15
C ALA A 159 -13.22 14.00 1.62
N VAL A 160 -14.26 14.81 1.42
CA VAL A 160 -15.61 14.32 1.03
C VAL A 160 -15.58 13.58 -0.31
N ASP A 161 -14.89 14.11 -1.31
CA ASP A 161 -14.81 13.47 -2.63
C ASP A 161 -14.05 12.15 -2.59
N LEU A 162 -13.01 12.06 -1.76
CA LEU A 162 -12.32 10.80 -1.50
C LEU A 162 -13.26 9.79 -0.83
N ALA A 163 -14.04 10.21 0.16
CA ALA A 163 -14.99 9.34 0.83
C ALA A 163 -16.06 8.81 -0.12
N ARG A 164 -16.60 9.64 -1.01
CA ARG A 164 -17.57 9.24 -2.04
C ARG A 164 -16.99 8.20 -2.99
N GLU A 165 -15.75 8.42 -3.43
CA GLU A 165 -15.09 7.49 -4.34
C GLU A 165 -14.76 6.14 -3.65
N VAL A 166 -14.36 6.16 -2.39
CA VAL A 166 -14.15 4.95 -1.59
C VAL A 166 -15.45 4.15 -1.44
N VAL A 167 -16.57 4.81 -1.13
CA VAL A 167 -17.89 4.15 -1.05
C VAL A 167 -18.25 3.54 -2.40
N ARG A 168 -18.13 4.29 -3.49
CA ARG A 168 -18.40 3.79 -4.85
C ARG A 168 -17.59 2.53 -5.18
N LEU A 169 -16.29 2.51 -4.85
CA LEU A 169 -15.42 1.36 -5.09
C LEU A 169 -15.77 0.18 -4.18
N ALA A 170 -16.04 0.44 -2.90
CA ALA A 170 -16.40 -0.61 -1.95
C ALA A 170 -17.70 -1.31 -2.33
N GLU A 171 -18.68 -0.55 -2.84
CA GLU A 171 -19.99 -1.09 -3.26
C GLU A 171 -20.00 -1.67 -4.67
N SER A 172 -18.93 -1.47 -5.46
CA SER A 172 -18.86 -1.95 -6.85
C SER A 172 -18.89 -3.48 -6.98
N GLY A 173 -18.50 -4.19 -5.93
CA GLY A 173 -18.36 -5.64 -5.98
C GLY A 173 -17.22 -6.13 -6.88
N GLU A 174 -16.28 -5.26 -7.25
CA GLU A 174 -15.17 -5.60 -8.15
C GLU A 174 -14.00 -6.28 -7.46
N ALA A 175 -13.91 -6.20 -6.12
CA ALA A 175 -12.81 -6.78 -5.37
C ALA A 175 -12.71 -8.30 -5.59
N ARG A 176 -11.52 -8.76 -5.94
CA ARG A 176 -11.15 -10.17 -6.11
C ARG A 176 -9.84 -10.43 -5.40
N MET A 177 -9.83 -10.17 -4.08
CA MET A 177 -8.61 -10.26 -3.27
C MET A 177 -7.90 -11.59 -3.46
N ARG A 178 -6.60 -11.51 -3.68
CA ARG A 178 -5.68 -12.64 -3.86
C ARG A 178 -4.47 -12.49 -2.96
N PHE A 179 -3.85 -13.61 -2.65
CA PHE A 179 -2.55 -13.64 -1.97
C PHE A 179 -1.42 -13.71 -3.00
N VAL A 180 -0.25 -13.20 -2.62
CA VAL A 180 0.93 -13.21 -3.50
C VAL A 180 1.51 -14.60 -3.65
N TYR A 181 1.36 -15.46 -2.64
CA TYR A 181 1.85 -16.84 -2.62
C TYR A 181 0.83 -17.77 -1.95
N ALA A 182 0.93 -19.07 -2.21
CA ALA A 182 0.11 -20.10 -1.56
C ALA A 182 0.67 -20.51 -0.19
N ASP A 183 -0.17 -21.06 0.69
CA ASP A 183 0.29 -21.55 2.00
C ASP A 183 1.23 -22.74 1.87
N GLU A 184 1.06 -23.53 0.83
CA GLU A 184 1.82 -24.74 0.50
C GLU A 184 3.18 -24.45 -0.14
N ASP A 185 3.40 -23.25 -0.63
CA ASP A 185 4.69 -22.85 -1.19
C ASP A 185 5.80 -22.96 -0.13
N SER A 186 7.01 -23.29 -0.56
CA SER A 186 8.15 -23.31 0.35
C SER A 186 8.45 -21.91 0.90
N LEU A 187 9.10 -21.82 2.06
CA LEU A 187 9.54 -20.51 2.60
C LEU A 187 10.37 -19.72 1.60
N TRP A 188 11.22 -20.40 0.83
CA TRP A 188 12.01 -19.78 -0.23
C TRP A 188 11.14 -19.22 -1.35
N ASP A 189 10.17 -20.01 -1.83
CA ASP A 189 9.28 -19.59 -2.91
C ASP A 189 8.35 -18.45 -2.49
N LYS A 190 7.89 -18.43 -1.24
CA LYS A 190 7.15 -17.29 -0.67
C LYS A 190 7.97 -16.00 -0.71
N MET A 191 9.22 -16.05 -0.25
CA MET A 191 10.13 -14.90 -0.32
C MET A 191 10.40 -14.47 -1.76
N LYS A 192 10.63 -15.43 -2.66
CA LYS A 192 10.83 -15.18 -4.09
C LYS A 192 9.58 -14.55 -4.72
N ALA A 193 8.38 -15.03 -4.39
CA ALA A 193 7.14 -14.46 -4.90
C ALA A 193 6.96 -12.99 -4.47
N ILE A 194 7.24 -12.64 -3.23
CA ILE A 194 7.21 -11.25 -2.77
C ILE A 194 8.23 -10.41 -3.55
N ALA A 195 9.48 -10.86 -3.62
CA ALA A 195 10.54 -10.12 -4.28
C ALA A 195 10.26 -9.90 -5.77
N THR A 196 9.81 -10.92 -6.48
CA THR A 196 9.59 -10.83 -7.93
C THR A 196 8.29 -10.13 -8.30
N ARG A 197 7.19 -10.44 -7.61
CA ARG A 197 5.87 -9.87 -7.95
C ARG A 197 5.71 -8.46 -7.42
N ILE A 198 6.03 -8.22 -6.15
CA ILE A 198 5.81 -6.92 -5.53
C ILE A 198 6.96 -5.95 -5.83
N TYR A 199 8.20 -6.38 -5.64
CA TYR A 199 9.37 -5.52 -5.84
C TYR A 199 9.91 -5.52 -7.27
N GLY A 200 9.53 -6.50 -8.12
CA GLY A 200 9.98 -6.59 -9.50
C GLY A 200 11.42 -7.09 -9.64
N ALA A 201 11.95 -7.74 -8.62
CA ALA A 201 13.25 -8.38 -8.70
C ALA A 201 13.24 -9.52 -9.74
N ALA A 202 14.37 -9.76 -10.39
CA ALA A 202 14.51 -10.88 -11.31
C ALA A 202 14.55 -12.22 -10.54
N ASP A 203 15.23 -12.25 -9.40
CA ASP A 203 15.35 -13.40 -8.51
C ASP A 203 15.78 -12.96 -7.11
N ILE A 204 15.94 -13.92 -6.19
CA ILE A 204 16.51 -13.73 -4.85
C ILE A 204 17.75 -14.60 -4.68
N SER A 205 18.71 -14.11 -3.90
CA SER A 205 19.91 -14.85 -3.54
C SER A 205 20.17 -14.79 -2.04
N ALA A 206 20.83 -15.79 -1.51
CA ALA A 206 21.32 -15.82 -0.15
C ALA A 206 22.57 -16.69 -0.08
N ASP A 207 23.43 -16.44 0.89
CA ASP A 207 24.57 -17.30 1.16
C ASP A 207 24.15 -18.71 1.63
N ALA A 208 25.09 -19.63 1.63
CA ALA A 208 24.84 -21.03 1.97
C ALA A 208 24.32 -21.20 3.42
N ALA A 209 24.79 -20.38 4.36
CA ALA A 209 24.38 -20.47 5.76
C ALA A 209 22.93 -20.04 5.94
N VAL A 210 22.53 -18.95 5.29
CA VAL A 210 21.13 -18.46 5.29
C VAL A 210 20.22 -19.49 4.60
N ARG A 211 20.64 -20.03 3.46
CA ARG A 211 19.88 -21.08 2.76
C ARG A 211 19.67 -22.32 3.63
N ALA A 212 20.71 -22.81 4.28
CA ALA A 212 20.62 -23.95 5.18
C ALA A 212 19.68 -23.69 6.37
N ARG A 213 19.67 -22.45 6.90
CA ARG A 213 18.75 -22.07 7.98
C ARG A 213 17.30 -22.04 7.52
N ILE A 214 17.03 -21.51 6.32
CA ILE A 214 15.66 -21.50 5.75
C ILE A 214 15.17 -22.94 5.54
N GLU A 215 16.04 -23.81 5.01
CA GLU A 215 15.72 -25.22 4.80
C GLU A 215 15.45 -25.94 6.15
N ALA A 216 16.24 -25.68 7.17
CA ALA A 216 16.01 -26.22 8.50
C ALA A 216 14.67 -25.78 9.09
N LEU A 217 14.25 -24.51 8.88
CA LEU A 217 12.94 -24.02 9.28
C LEU A 217 11.82 -24.73 8.48
N GLN A 218 12.01 -24.92 7.18
CA GLN A 218 11.06 -25.64 6.34
C GLN A 218 10.84 -27.06 6.85
N GLN A 219 11.95 -27.80 7.10
CA GLN A 219 11.91 -29.16 7.62
C GLN A 219 11.40 -29.25 9.07
N GLY A 220 11.63 -28.18 9.84
CA GLY A 220 11.14 -28.06 11.22
C GLY A 220 9.62 -27.81 11.35
N GLY A 221 8.89 -27.81 10.24
CA GLY A 221 7.42 -27.65 10.24
C GLY A 221 6.93 -26.21 10.15
N TYR A 222 7.82 -25.23 9.91
CA TYR A 222 7.43 -23.81 9.78
C TYR A 222 7.05 -23.39 8.34
N GLY A 223 7.10 -24.34 7.38
CA GLY A 223 6.84 -24.07 5.97
C GLY A 223 5.47 -23.45 5.68
N HIS A 224 4.46 -23.74 6.49
CA HIS A 224 3.10 -23.21 6.33
C HIS A 224 2.91 -21.78 6.86
N TYR A 225 3.91 -21.19 7.53
CA TYR A 225 3.78 -19.82 8.03
C TYR A 225 3.95 -18.79 6.92
N PRO A 226 3.25 -17.65 7.00
CA PRO A 226 3.52 -16.52 6.12
C PRO A 226 4.90 -15.94 6.41
N VAL A 227 5.51 -15.34 5.39
CA VAL A 227 6.80 -14.66 5.49
C VAL A 227 6.57 -13.20 5.84
N CYS A 228 7.32 -12.67 6.81
CA CYS A 228 7.32 -11.27 7.16
C CYS A 228 8.65 -10.63 6.76
N VAL A 229 8.64 -9.84 5.69
CA VAL A 229 9.83 -9.16 5.19
C VAL A 229 10.10 -7.91 6.02
N ALA A 230 11.33 -7.74 6.51
CA ALA A 230 11.73 -6.54 7.24
C ALA A 230 11.75 -5.31 6.33
N LYS A 231 11.48 -4.13 6.90
CA LYS A 231 11.50 -2.87 6.16
C LYS A 231 12.88 -2.58 5.58
N THR A 232 12.89 -2.10 4.35
CA THR A 232 14.03 -1.43 3.72
C THR A 232 13.63 -0.02 3.30
N GLN A 233 14.58 0.91 3.26
CA GLN A 233 14.38 2.26 2.70
C GLN A 233 14.50 2.29 1.17
N TYR A 234 14.88 1.19 0.55
CA TYR A 234 15.14 1.09 -0.90
C TYR A 234 14.04 0.34 -1.64
N SER A 235 12.76 0.61 -1.36
CA SER A 235 11.61 -0.18 -1.83
C SER A 235 11.73 -0.66 -3.27
N PHE A 236 11.71 0.22 -4.25
CA PHE A 236 11.79 -0.14 -5.68
C PHE A 236 13.10 0.28 -6.33
N SER A 237 14.17 0.43 -5.57
CA SER A 237 15.49 0.74 -6.10
C SER A 237 16.27 -0.54 -6.43
N THR A 238 17.13 -0.43 -7.41
CA THR A 238 18.14 -1.44 -7.76
C THR A 238 19.40 -1.21 -6.95
#